data_3eec47c9cb173ef00730b9e4b244ba7b
#
_entry.id   3eec47c9cb173ef00730b9e4b244ba7b
#
_cell.length_a   1.000
_cell.length_b   1.000
_cell.length_c   1.000
_cell.angle_alpha   90.00
_cell.angle_beta   90.00
_cell.angle_gamma   90.00
#
_symmetry.space_group_name_H-M   'P 1'
#
loop_
_entity.id
_entity.type
_entity.pdbx_description
1 polymer ?
#
loop_
_entity_poly.entity_id
_entity_poly.type
_entity_poly.pdbx_seq_one_letter_code
_entity_poly.pdbx_strand_id
1 'polypeptide(L)'
;MISKFKKDLANGNKLASKYFWSKIEKIGTPIIEPILGDKNHKLVTFIVQADKETKNAIIVCSLADQDDMISNNICERIEDTDILYKSFVVLNGTRTIYTISKNNSLKFHRFYDNLMDNWDTLAPDPHNPKRFTQRYRREGQRFVVEYSVLETPDVKSV
;
A
#
# COMPACT_ATOMS: atom_id res chain seq x y z
N MET A 1 -1.63 13.97 -4.98
CA MET A 1 -1.37 14.22 -3.56
C MET A 1 0.11 14.17 -3.20
N ILE A 2 0.82 13.13 -3.58
CA ILE A 2 2.28 13.03 -3.35
C ILE A 2 3.05 14.17 -4.02
N SER A 3 2.71 14.51 -5.26
CA SER A 3 3.36 15.61 -5.99
C SER A 3 3.21 16.95 -5.28
N LYS A 4 2.02 17.25 -4.74
CA LYS A 4 1.79 18.45 -3.95
C LYS A 4 2.60 18.47 -2.66
N PHE A 5 2.65 17.34 -1.98
CA PHE A 5 3.43 17.20 -0.75
C PHE A 5 4.93 17.44 -1.00
N LYS A 6 5.49 16.84 -2.04
CA LYS A 6 6.89 17.07 -2.45
C LYS A 6 7.16 18.55 -2.76
N LYS A 7 6.22 19.21 -3.41
CA LYS A 7 6.29 20.64 -3.70
C LYS A 7 6.30 21.50 -2.43
N ASP A 8 5.42 21.19 -1.48
CA ASP A 8 5.35 21.89 -0.20
C ASP A 8 6.65 21.75 0.60
N LEU A 9 7.24 20.56 0.60
CA LEU A 9 8.55 20.32 1.21
C LEU A 9 9.65 21.14 0.54
N ALA A 10 9.71 21.15 -0.78
CA ALA A 10 10.71 21.90 -1.57
C ALA A 10 10.60 23.41 -1.32
N ASN A 11 9.39 23.92 -1.05
CA ASN A 11 9.15 25.31 -0.71
C ASN A 11 9.42 25.67 0.77
N GLY A 12 9.98 24.74 1.55
CA GLY A 12 10.36 24.95 2.94
C GLY A 12 9.20 24.95 3.93
N ASN A 13 8.06 24.37 3.57
CA ASN A 13 6.92 24.24 4.49
C ASN A 13 7.22 23.19 5.58
N LYS A 14 7.61 23.66 6.76
CA LYS A 14 7.96 22.82 7.91
C LYS A 14 6.79 21.99 8.47
N LEU A 15 5.55 22.38 8.16
CA LEU A 15 4.34 21.71 8.61
C LEU A 15 3.77 20.75 7.56
N ALA A 16 4.42 20.59 6.42
CA ALA A 16 3.92 19.76 5.32
C ALA A 16 3.62 18.32 5.74
N SER A 17 4.51 17.67 6.51
CA SER A 17 4.31 16.32 7.02
C SER A 17 3.10 16.22 7.95
N LYS A 18 2.92 17.19 8.84
CA LYS A 18 1.77 17.24 9.75
C LYS A 18 0.45 17.38 8.98
N TYR A 19 0.40 18.25 7.99
CA TYR A 19 -0.78 18.44 7.14
C TYR A 19 -1.07 17.19 6.30
N PHE A 20 -0.03 16.55 5.80
CA PHE A 20 -0.14 15.30 5.04
C PHE A 20 -0.82 14.21 5.88
N TRP A 21 -0.32 13.92 7.08
CA TRP A 21 -0.91 12.89 7.95
C TRP A 21 -2.30 13.24 8.42
N SER A 22 -2.57 14.52 8.74
CA SER A 22 -3.93 14.98 9.07
C SER A 22 -4.92 14.70 7.94
N LYS A 23 -4.48 14.88 6.70
CA LYS A 23 -5.31 14.60 5.52
C LYS A 23 -5.51 13.09 5.34
N ILE A 24 -4.47 12.28 5.51
CA ILE A 24 -4.56 10.82 5.44
C ILE A 24 -5.55 10.28 6.47
N GLU A 25 -5.52 10.76 7.70
CA GLU A 25 -6.48 10.37 8.74
C GLU A 25 -7.92 10.64 8.35
N LYS A 26 -8.16 11.72 7.61
CA LYS A 26 -9.51 12.09 7.16
C LYS A 26 -10.00 11.29 5.97
N ILE A 27 -9.15 11.08 4.97
CA ILE A 27 -9.55 10.46 3.70
C ILE A 27 -9.29 8.96 3.65
N GLY A 28 -8.40 8.45 4.50
CA GLY A 28 -7.98 7.04 4.46
C GLY A 28 -7.02 6.70 3.32
N THR A 29 -6.63 5.45 3.27
CA THR A 29 -5.74 4.88 2.25
C THR A 29 -6.36 3.64 1.60
N PRO A 30 -5.96 3.23 0.39
CA PRO A 30 -5.09 3.97 -0.52
C PRO A 30 -5.75 5.23 -1.05
N ILE A 31 -4.94 6.17 -1.54
CA ILE A 31 -5.42 7.38 -2.20
C ILE A 31 -5.76 7.04 -3.64
N ILE A 32 -6.97 7.38 -4.06
CA ILE A 32 -7.47 7.11 -5.41
C ILE A 32 -7.70 8.43 -6.11
N GLU A 33 -6.97 8.66 -7.19
CA GLU A 33 -6.98 9.90 -7.95
C GLU A 33 -7.32 9.66 -9.41
N PRO A 34 -8.03 10.60 -10.08
CA PRO A 34 -8.29 10.50 -11.51
C PRO A 34 -6.98 10.66 -12.30
N ILE A 35 -6.94 10.07 -13.49
CA ILE A 35 -5.87 10.25 -14.47
C ILE A 35 -6.41 11.11 -15.60
N LEU A 36 -5.74 12.24 -15.87
CA LEU A 36 -6.14 13.14 -16.94
C LEU A 36 -6.15 12.41 -18.30
N GLY A 37 -7.30 12.45 -18.97
CA GLY A 37 -7.48 11.81 -20.28
C GLY A 37 -7.73 10.31 -20.23
N ASP A 38 -7.79 9.69 -19.07
CA ASP A 38 -8.09 8.27 -18.90
C ASP A 38 -9.23 8.04 -17.91
N LYS A 39 -10.41 7.78 -18.44
CA LYS A 39 -11.62 7.52 -17.63
C LYS A 39 -11.69 6.09 -17.10
N ASN A 40 -10.92 5.17 -17.68
CA ASN A 40 -11.00 3.75 -17.36
C ASN A 40 -10.07 3.34 -16.21
N HIS A 41 -9.11 4.17 -15.88
CA HIS A 41 -8.11 3.88 -14.84
C HIS A 41 -8.07 4.98 -13.79
N LYS A 42 -7.54 4.62 -12.64
CA LYS A 42 -7.23 5.53 -11.53
C LYS A 42 -5.78 5.37 -11.12
N LEU A 43 -5.20 6.44 -10.63
CA LEU A 43 -3.92 6.37 -9.93
C LEU A 43 -4.20 6.01 -8.46
N VAL A 44 -3.74 4.85 -8.05
CA VAL A 44 -3.89 4.34 -6.68
C VAL A 44 -2.55 4.43 -5.98
N THR A 45 -2.48 5.20 -4.91
CA THR A 45 -1.25 5.39 -4.13
C THR A 45 -1.42 4.83 -2.74
N PHE A 46 -0.64 3.82 -2.43
CA PHE A 46 -0.51 3.26 -1.10
C PHE A 46 0.49 4.08 -0.29
N ILE A 47 0.16 4.36 0.96
CA ILE A 47 0.97 5.18 1.87
C ILE A 47 1.31 4.34 3.09
N VAL A 48 2.58 4.34 3.47
CA VAL A 48 3.06 3.64 4.66
C VAL A 48 3.82 4.63 5.53
N GLN A 49 3.46 4.68 6.80
CA GLN A 49 4.20 5.50 7.76
C GLN A 49 5.39 4.71 8.31
N ALA A 50 6.58 5.28 8.18
CA ALA A 50 7.81 4.69 8.72
C ALA A 50 8.03 5.12 10.16
N ASP A 51 8.54 4.22 10.98
CA ASP A 51 9.16 4.52 12.26
C ASP A 51 10.69 4.45 12.15
N LYS A 52 11.39 4.54 13.29
CA LYS A 52 12.86 4.49 13.32
C LYS A 52 13.43 3.16 12.84
N GLU A 53 12.66 2.08 12.97
CA GLU A 53 13.06 0.72 12.61
C GLU A 53 12.74 0.37 11.16
N THR A 54 11.90 1.16 10.47
CA THR A 54 11.43 0.86 9.13
C THR A 54 12.50 1.14 8.09
N LYS A 55 13.03 0.09 7.47
CA LYS A 55 14.01 0.17 6.38
C LYS A 55 13.36 0.15 5.00
N ASN A 56 12.32 -0.63 4.83
CA ASN A 56 11.57 -0.75 3.59
C ASN A 56 10.11 -1.13 3.86
N ALA A 57 9.29 -1.03 2.84
CA ALA A 57 7.94 -1.58 2.84
C ALA A 57 7.59 -2.09 1.44
N ILE A 58 6.90 -3.21 1.39
CA ILE A 58 6.35 -3.80 0.18
C ILE A 58 4.83 -3.83 0.30
N ILE A 59 4.14 -3.41 -0.76
CA ILE A 59 2.70 -3.58 -0.89
C ILE A 59 2.44 -4.97 -1.45
N VAL A 60 1.91 -5.85 -0.62
CA VAL A 60 1.65 -7.25 -0.98
C VAL A 60 0.27 -7.34 -1.63
N CYS A 61 0.25 -7.27 -2.94
CA CYS A 61 -0.97 -7.30 -3.76
C CYS A 61 -0.69 -7.86 -5.16
N SER A 62 -1.75 -8.13 -5.90
CA SER A 62 -1.69 -8.70 -7.25
C SER A 62 -1.83 -7.65 -8.38
N LEU A 63 -1.53 -6.38 -8.10
CA LEU A 63 -1.70 -5.29 -9.07
C LEU A 63 -0.57 -5.18 -10.09
N ALA A 64 0.53 -5.88 -9.88
CA ALA A 64 1.68 -5.90 -10.77
C ALA A 64 2.13 -7.34 -11.04
N ASP A 65 3.12 -7.49 -11.92
CA ASP A 65 3.72 -8.79 -12.24
C ASP A 65 4.27 -9.45 -10.97
N GLN A 66 3.86 -10.69 -10.74
CA GLN A 66 4.21 -11.45 -9.54
C GLN A 66 5.56 -12.15 -9.63
N ASP A 67 6.21 -12.13 -10.77
CA ASP A 67 7.54 -12.73 -10.93
C ASP A 67 8.64 -11.86 -10.31
N ASP A 68 8.43 -10.55 -10.24
CA ASP A 68 9.34 -9.64 -9.54
C ASP A 68 8.58 -8.69 -8.63
N MET A 69 8.12 -9.20 -7.51
CA MET A 69 7.38 -8.45 -6.51
C MET A 69 8.21 -7.37 -5.84
N ILE A 70 9.52 -7.58 -5.66
CA ILE A 70 10.37 -6.58 -5.04
C ILE A 70 10.42 -5.33 -5.91
N SER A 71 10.83 -5.46 -7.17
CA SER A 71 10.97 -4.30 -8.07
C SER A 71 9.62 -3.61 -8.34
N ASN A 72 8.55 -4.39 -8.43
CA ASN A 72 7.23 -3.86 -8.81
C ASN A 72 6.43 -3.28 -7.64
N ASN A 73 6.68 -3.74 -6.42
CA ASN A 73 5.82 -3.44 -5.27
C ASN A 73 6.55 -2.73 -4.11
N ILE A 74 7.85 -2.48 -4.23
CA ILE A 74 8.60 -1.77 -3.20
C ILE A 74 8.20 -0.30 -3.14
N CYS A 75 7.97 0.19 -1.92
CA CYS A 75 7.68 1.60 -1.71
C CYS A 75 8.93 2.47 -1.87
N GLU A 76 8.74 3.67 -2.39
CA GLU A 76 9.73 4.74 -2.38
C GLU A 76 9.61 5.53 -1.07
N ARG A 77 10.74 5.96 -0.52
CA ARG A 77 10.74 6.90 0.60
C ARG A 77 10.85 8.32 0.07
N ILE A 78 10.01 9.21 0.58
CA ILE A 78 10.23 10.64 0.40
C ILE A 78 11.35 11.04 1.34
N GLU A 79 12.44 11.55 0.79
CA GLU A 79 13.66 11.88 1.51
C GLU A 79 13.36 12.77 2.73
N ASP A 80 14.02 12.48 3.85
CA ASP A 80 13.90 13.20 5.12
C ASP A 80 12.47 13.21 5.71
N THR A 81 11.65 12.22 5.34
CA THR A 81 10.30 12.07 5.90
C THR A 81 10.04 10.65 6.41
N ASP A 82 8.92 10.49 7.11
CA ASP A 82 8.37 9.21 7.54
C ASP A 82 7.38 8.61 6.54
N ILE A 83 7.40 9.08 5.28
CA ILE A 83 6.45 8.69 4.26
C ILE A 83 7.11 7.75 3.24
N LEU A 84 6.55 6.54 3.15
CA LEU A 84 6.81 5.57 2.09
C LEU A 84 5.56 5.47 1.23
N TYR A 85 5.71 5.34 -0.08
CA TYR A 85 4.56 5.23 -0.97
C TYR A 85 4.86 4.36 -2.19
N LYS A 86 3.79 3.81 -2.76
CA LYS A 86 3.83 3.12 -4.06
C LYS A 86 2.54 3.43 -4.81
N SER A 87 2.68 3.82 -6.07
CA SER A 87 1.55 4.11 -6.95
C SER A 87 1.41 3.07 -8.05
N PHE A 88 0.16 2.74 -8.37
CA PHE A 88 -0.21 1.85 -9.48
C PHE A 88 -1.30 2.50 -10.31
N VAL A 89 -1.28 2.23 -11.61
CA VAL A 89 -2.42 2.53 -12.49
C VAL A 89 -3.36 1.33 -12.46
N VAL A 90 -4.59 1.56 -11.98
CA VAL A 90 -5.55 0.49 -11.69
C VAL A 90 -6.84 0.72 -12.46
N LEU A 91 -7.38 -0.33 -13.05
CA LEU A 91 -8.63 -0.30 -13.79
C LEU A 91 -9.79 0.04 -12.83
N ASN A 92 -10.72 0.90 -13.28
CA ASN A 92 -11.97 1.13 -12.57
C ASN A 92 -12.74 -0.18 -12.38
N GLY A 93 -13.46 -0.29 -11.27
CA GLY A 93 -14.20 -1.50 -10.94
C GLY A 93 -13.34 -2.62 -10.35
N THR A 94 -12.11 -2.32 -9.97
CA THR A 94 -11.22 -3.28 -9.31
C THR A 94 -11.52 -3.35 -7.82
N ARG A 95 -11.68 -4.58 -7.32
CA ARG A 95 -11.69 -4.90 -5.89
C ARG A 95 -10.64 -5.97 -5.64
N THR A 96 -9.73 -5.71 -4.73
CA THR A 96 -8.69 -6.67 -4.35
C THR A 96 -8.28 -6.47 -2.89
N ILE A 97 -7.62 -7.47 -2.33
CA ILE A 97 -7.05 -7.40 -0.98
C ILE A 97 -5.56 -7.11 -1.06
N TYR A 98 -5.03 -6.52 0.00
CA TYR A 98 -3.61 -6.30 0.15
C TYR A 98 -3.18 -6.29 1.62
N THR A 99 -1.91 -6.50 1.84
CA THR A 99 -1.24 -6.27 3.12
C THR A 99 0.03 -5.45 2.90
N ILE A 100 0.62 -4.99 3.98
CA ILE A 100 1.88 -4.26 3.97
C ILE A 100 2.92 -5.12 4.69
N SER A 101 4.08 -5.33 4.04
CA SER A 101 5.24 -5.99 4.63
C SER A 101 6.30 -4.94 4.92
N LYS A 102 6.42 -4.51 6.18
CA LYS A 102 7.51 -3.63 6.63
C LYS A 102 8.74 -4.46 6.95
N ASN A 103 9.91 -3.97 6.57
CA ASN A 103 11.18 -4.67 6.77
C ASN A 103 11.17 -6.05 6.12
N ASN A 104 10.68 -6.10 4.89
CA ASN A 104 10.74 -7.28 4.06
C ASN A 104 12.19 -7.73 3.90
N SER A 105 12.43 -9.06 3.88
CA SER A 105 13.79 -9.62 3.78
C SER A 105 14.46 -9.30 2.45
N LEU A 106 13.67 -9.05 1.41
CA LEU A 106 14.11 -8.80 0.03
C LEU A 106 14.93 -9.95 -0.58
N LYS A 107 14.77 -11.16 -0.06
CA LYS A 107 15.51 -12.35 -0.53
C LYS A 107 14.90 -12.98 -1.77
N PHE A 108 13.58 -13.00 -1.87
CA PHE A 108 12.85 -13.67 -2.95
C PHE A 108 12.03 -12.69 -3.75
N HIS A 109 12.16 -12.71 -5.07
CA HIS A 109 11.45 -11.82 -5.99
C HIS A 109 10.05 -12.33 -6.35
N ARG A 110 9.87 -13.67 -6.45
CA ARG A 110 8.57 -14.25 -6.77
C ARG A 110 7.60 -14.05 -5.62
N PHE A 111 6.35 -13.75 -5.97
CA PHE A 111 5.29 -13.42 -5.01
C PHE A 111 5.15 -14.47 -3.90
N TYR A 112 4.98 -15.73 -4.26
CA TYR A 112 4.75 -16.78 -3.28
C TYR A 112 5.95 -16.96 -2.33
N ASP A 113 7.14 -17.01 -2.87
CA ASP A 113 8.36 -17.22 -2.07
C ASP A 113 8.62 -16.04 -1.14
N ASN A 114 8.42 -14.81 -1.63
CA ASN A 114 8.53 -13.60 -0.80
C ASN A 114 7.47 -13.61 0.31
N LEU A 115 6.22 -13.94 -0.02
CA LEU A 115 5.12 -14.02 0.92
C LEU A 115 5.42 -15.00 2.06
N MET A 116 5.92 -16.18 1.73
CA MET A 116 6.23 -17.22 2.73
C MET A 116 7.40 -16.83 3.62
N ASP A 117 8.45 -16.23 3.05
CA ASP A 117 9.63 -15.78 3.82
C ASP A 117 9.32 -14.59 4.74
N ASN A 118 8.33 -13.80 4.40
CA ASN A 118 7.97 -12.59 5.13
C ASN A 118 6.59 -12.66 5.81
N TRP A 119 6.06 -13.86 6.01
CA TRP A 119 4.71 -14.05 6.57
C TRP A 119 4.49 -13.28 7.88
N ASP A 120 5.47 -13.26 8.76
CA ASP A 120 5.39 -12.60 10.06
C ASP A 120 5.40 -11.07 9.99
N THR A 121 5.77 -10.51 8.84
CA THR A 121 5.79 -9.05 8.65
C THR A 121 4.47 -8.49 8.12
N LEU A 122 3.56 -9.35 7.66
CA LEU A 122 2.32 -8.93 7.00
C LEU A 122 1.38 -8.29 8.01
N ALA A 123 0.91 -7.10 7.67
CA ALA A 123 -0.07 -6.37 8.46
C ALA A 123 -1.06 -5.63 7.56
N PRO A 124 -2.31 -5.43 8.02
CA PRO A 124 -3.23 -4.57 7.29
C PRO A 124 -2.77 -3.12 7.34
N ASP A 125 -3.29 -2.33 6.41
CA ASP A 125 -3.04 -0.90 6.35
C ASP A 125 -3.79 -0.19 7.48
N PRO A 126 -3.09 0.46 8.43
CA PRO A 126 -3.75 1.07 9.58
C PRO A 126 -4.67 2.24 9.22
N HIS A 127 -4.49 2.87 8.07
CA HIS A 127 -5.30 3.99 7.61
C HIS A 127 -6.46 3.57 6.69
N ASN A 128 -6.62 2.28 6.42
CA ASN A 128 -7.73 1.75 5.62
C ASN A 128 -8.73 1.05 6.53
N PRO A 129 -9.97 1.58 6.68
CA PRO A 129 -10.98 0.94 7.52
C PRO A 129 -11.61 -0.31 6.91
N LYS A 130 -11.45 -0.52 5.61
CA LYS A 130 -12.02 -1.68 4.91
C LYS A 130 -11.15 -2.91 5.13
N ARG A 131 -11.70 -3.91 5.76
CA ARG A 131 -11.00 -5.14 6.12
C ARG A 131 -11.67 -6.37 5.52
N PHE A 132 -10.85 -7.38 5.24
CA PHE A 132 -11.27 -8.72 4.89
C PHE A 132 -10.49 -9.71 5.75
N THR A 133 -11.20 -10.56 6.47
CA THR A 133 -10.59 -11.55 7.37
C THR A 133 -10.64 -12.92 6.71
N GLN A 134 -9.47 -13.55 6.51
CA GLN A 134 -9.35 -14.90 6.00
C GLN A 134 -8.89 -15.85 7.11
N ARG A 135 -9.60 -16.94 7.25
CA ARG A 135 -9.26 -18.00 8.19
C ARG A 135 -8.57 -19.13 7.43
N TYR A 136 -7.42 -19.54 7.94
CA TYR A 136 -6.63 -20.63 7.38
C TYR A 136 -6.49 -21.77 8.37
N ARG A 137 -6.33 -22.97 7.82
CA ARG A 137 -5.87 -24.16 8.56
C ARG A 137 -4.58 -24.65 7.95
N ARG A 138 -3.56 -24.82 8.75
CA ARG A 138 -2.30 -25.43 8.34
C ARG A 138 -1.83 -26.37 9.45
N GLU A 139 -1.57 -27.63 9.10
CA GLU A 139 -1.06 -28.64 10.04
C GLU A 139 -1.92 -28.75 11.33
N GLY A 140 -3.24 -28.69 11.17
CA GLY A 140 -4.19 -28.75 12.29
C GLY A 140 -4.33 -27.45 13.11
N GLN A 141 -3.51 -26.46 12.85
CA GLN A 141 -3.60 -25.14 13.52
C GLN A 141 -4.48 -24.19 12.72
N ARG A 142 -5.30 -23.42 13.44
CA ARG A 142 -6.12 -22.34 12.89
C ARG A 142 -5.39 -21.02 13.06
N PHE A 143 -5.32 -20.22 11.98
CA PHE A 143 -4.84 -18.87 12.07
C PHE A 143 -5.67 -17.94 11.18
N VAL A 144 -5.64 -16.68 11.54
CA VAL A 144 -6.45 -15.64 10.90
C VAL A 144 -5.53 -14.59 10.34
N VAL A 145 -5.75 -14.21 9.10
CA VAL A 145 -5.06 -13.09 8.46
C VAL A 145 -6.07 -12.00 8.15
N GLU A 146 -5.77 -10.80 8.58
CA GLU A 146 -6.55 -9.61 8.27
C GLU A 146 -5.92 -8.85 7.13
N TYR A 147 -6.69 -8.65 6.07
CA TYR A 147 -6.29 -7.91 4.87
C TYR A 147 -7.00 -6.57 4.84
N SER A 148 -6.38 -5.61 4.17
CA SER A 148 -7.03 -4.38 3.74
C SER A 148 -7.67 -4.57 2.38
N VAL A 149 -8.73 -3.82 2.09
CA VAL A 149 -9.46 -3.92 0.83
C VAL A 149 -9.27 -2.65 0.02
N LEU A 150 -8.82 -2.81 -1.22
CA LEU A 150 -8.84 -1.77 -2.25
C LEU A 150 -10.13 -1.91 -3.06
N GLU A 151 -10.85 -0.81 -3.19
CA GLU A 151 -11.96 -0.69 -4.13
C GLU A 151 -11.81 0.60 -4.93
N THR A 152 -11.68 0.49 -6.25
CA THR A 152 -11.75 1.65 -7.13
C THR A 152 -13.21 2.00 -7.42
N PRO A 153 -13.52 3.23 -7.90
CA PRO A 153 -14.87 3.56 -8.34
C PRO A 153 -15.44 2.52 -9.33
N ASP A 154 -16.75 2.44 -9.41
CA ASP A 154 -17.50 1.54 -10.30
C ASP A 154 -17.42 0.06 -9.96
N VAL A 155 -16.93 -0.31 -8.76
CA VAL A 155 -17.11 -1.68 -8.27
C VAL A 155 -18.58 -1.96 -8.09
N LYS A 156 -19.08 -2.96 -8.81
CA LYS A 156 -20.47 -3.40 -8.68
C LYS A 156 -20.68 -4.15 -7.37
N SER A 157 -21.70 -3.78 -6.64
CA SER A 157 -22.16 -4.58 -5.50
C SER A 157 -22.64 -5.95 -5.99
N VAL A 158 -22.21 -6.97 -5.30
CA VAL A 158 -22.65 -8.35 -5.58
C VAL A 158 -23.91 -8.65 -4.78
#